data_19f33cc04e626a6080d33d6d5db40e36
#
_entry.id   19f33cc04e626a6080d33d6d5db40e36
#
_cell.length_a   1.000
_cell.length_b   1.000
_cell.length_c   1.000
_cell.angle_alpha   90.00
_cell.angle_beta   90.00
_cell.angle_gamma   90.00
#
_symmetry.space_group_name_H-M   'P 1'
#
loop_
_entity.id
_entity.type
_entity.pdbx_description
1 polymer ?
#
loop_
_entity_poly.entity_id
_entity_poly.type
_entity_poly.pdbx_seq_one_letter_code
_entity_poly.pdbx_strand_id
1 'polypeptide(L)'
;MIFSIITNLLNTLRINLLIFLAKCKKKKVIFFYHPKKKLTFTHNFHIEYIFKNYSPEKYFIIFGHTTNTKLGKNYFNIKEGYTKFLRGIDFFISNNICDIFPKKCIKIYIHHNLYDDPWVPREKEKTMCQRLLEYNYILVATNTSLLKTHETFLRYGFIRKPKIIEVGYARLDYLLEKLKKK
;
A
#
# COMPACT_ATOMS: atom_id res chain seq x y z
N MET A 1 -0.85 7.68 26.50
CA MET A 1 -1.05 8.58 25.32
C MET A 1 0.27 9.23 24.89
N ILE A 2 1.01 9.91 25.74
CA ILE A 2 2.28 10.62 25.43
C ILE A 2 3.34 9.69 24.83
N PHE A 3 3.56 8.50 25.38
CA PHE A 3 4.54 7.52 24.85
C PHE A 3 4.29 7.14 23.39
N SER A 4 3.02 6.97 23.00
CA SER A 4 2.66 6.67 21.58
C SER A 4 2.95 7.85 20.65
N ILE A 5 2.81 9.10 21.11
CA ILE A 5 3.13 10.29 20.32
C ILE A 5 4.64 10.36 20.09
N ILE A 6 5.43 10.22 21.15
CA ILE A 6 6.91 10.23 21.09
C ILE A 6 7.40 9.14 20.14
N THR A 7 6.91 7.91 20.27
CA THR A 7 7.30 6.79 19.39
C THR A 7 7.00 7.09 17.92
N ASN A 8 5.82 7.64 17.61
CA ASN A 8 5.49 7.98 16.22
C ASN A 8 6.37 9.11 15.68
N LEU A 9 6.68 10.13 16.46
CA LEU A 9 7.59 11.22 16.07
C LEU A 9 9.01 10.69 15.82
N LEU A 10 9.56 9.89 16.72
CA LEU A 10 10.87 9.28 16.56
C LEU A 10 10.93 8.39 15.31
N ASN A 11 9.92 7.56 15.07
CA ASN A 11 9.86 6.74 13.87
C ASN A 11 9.73 7.59 12.60
N THR A 12 8.97 8.68 12.64
CA THR A 12 8.87 9.63 11.51
C THR A 12 10.24 10.24 11.17
N LEU A 13 10.98 10.68 12.18
CA LEU A 13 12.34 11.22 12.01
C LEU A 13 13.29 10.18 11.42
N ARG A 14 13.29 8.96 11.98
CA ARG A 14 14.12 7.84 11.47
C ARG A 14 13.79 7.50 10.03
N ILE A 15 12.51 7.42 9.67
CA ILE A 15 12.06 7.17 8.31
C ILE A 15 12.55 8.29 7.37
N ASN A 16 12.38 9.55 7.74
CA ASN A 16 12.85 10.68 6.93
C ASN A 16 14.37 10.67 6.72
N LEU A 17 15.14 10.29 7.75
CA LEU A 17 16.60 10.12 7.61
C LEU A 17 16.94 9.00 6.61
N LEU A 18 16.28 7.86 6.69
CA LEU A 18 16.48 6.75 5.75
C LEU A 18 16.11 7.15 4.31
N ILE A 19 15.01 7.89 4.14
CA ILE A 19 14.61 8.43 2.84
C ILE A 19 15.68 9.36 2.30
N PHE A 20 16.20 10.28 3.11
CA PHE A 20 17.27 11.20 2.73
C PHE A 20 18.52 10.42 2.25
N LEU A 21 18.98 9.44 3.03
CA LEU A 21 20.13 8.59 2.66
C LEU A 21 19.89 7.81 1.35
N ALA A 22 18.67 7.32 1.15
CA ALA A 22 18.31 6.64 -0.11
C ALA A 22 18.33 7.61 -1.30
N LYS A 23 17.86 8.86 -1.10
CA LYS A 23 17.87 9.90 -2.14
C LYS A 23 19.32 10.34 -2.48
N CYS A 24 20.21 10.45 -1.51
CA CYS A 24 21.63 10.69 -1.76
C CYS A 24 22.23 9.61 -2.67
N LYS A 25 21.74 8.37 -2.59
CA LYS A 25 22.12 7.24 -3.46
C LYS A 25 21.28 7.17 -4.75
N LYS A 26 20.53 8.22 -5.09
CA LYS A 26 19.64 8.33 -6.27
C LYS A 26 18.58 7.24 -6.37
N LYS A 27 18.19 6.63 -5.25
CA LYS A 27 17.16 5.58 -5.24
C LYS A 27 15.76 6.18 -5.23
N LYS A 28 14.82 5.49 -5.90
CA LYS A 28 13.39 5.74 -5.73
C LYS A 28 12.93 5.13 -4.40
N VAL A 29 12.11 5.86 -3.64
CA VAL A 29 11.62 5.43 -2.34
C VAL A 29 10.20 4.93 -2.45
N ILE A 30 9.98 3.69 -2.04
CA ILE A 30 8.67 3.05 -1.95
C ILE A 30 8.32 2.93 -0.47
N PHE A 31 7.17 3.46 -0.09
CA PHE A 31 6.62 3.33 1.25
C PHE A 31 5.37 2.44 1.21
N PHE A 32 5.51 1.22 1.70
CA PHE A 32 4.37 0.33 1.92
C PHE A 32 3.73 0.63 3.26
N TYR A 33 2.42 0.89 3.25
CA TYR A 33 1.68 1.19 4.45
C TYR A 33 0.51 0.24 4.68
N HIS A 34 0.45 -0.30 5.89
CA HIS A 34 -0.62 -1.16 6.33
C HIS A 34 -1.26 -0.61 7.60
N PRO A 35 -2.45 0.04 7.51
CA PRO A 35 -3.06 0.76 8.63
C PRO A 35 -3.70 -0.14 9.69
N LYS A 36 -3.89 -1.45 9.44
CA LYS A 36 -4.56 -2.35 10.38
C LYS A 36 -3.63 -2.80 11.51
N LYS A 37 -4.20 -2.92 12.73
CA LYS A 37 -3.48 -3.38 13.93
C LYS A 37 -3.00 -4.84 13.87
N LYS A 38 -3.65 -5.69 13.08
CA LYS A 38 -3.22 -7.08 12.87
C LYS A 38 -2.78 -7.23 11.42
N LEU A 39 -1.51 -7.54 11.23
CA LEU A 39 -1.02 -8.04 9.95
C LEU A 39 -1.62 -9.44 9.78
N THR A 40 -2.66 -9.53 8.96
CA THR A 40 -3.18 -10.84 8.59
C THR A 40 -2.19 -11.49 7.62
N PHE A 41 -2.03 -12.80 7.73
CA PHE A 41 -1.13 -13.61 6.89
C PHE A 41 -1.30 -13.34 5.39
N THR A 42 -2.53 -13.07 4.95
CA THR A 42 -2.86 -12.73 3.56
C THR A 42 -2.24 -11.44 3.05
N HIS A 43 -2.00 -10.45 3.90
CA HIS A 43 -1.45 -9.16 3.50
C HIS A 43 0.08 -9.19 3.32
N ASN A 44 0.76 -10.05 4.08
CA ASN A 44 2.22 -10.17 3.99
C ASN A 44 2.68 -10.79 2.67
N PHE A 45 1.91 -11.72 2.09
CA PHE A 45 2.29 -12.39 0.85
C PHE A 45 2.41 -11.46 -0.35
N HIS A 46 1.49 -10.50 -0.50
CA HIS A 46 1.58 -9.52 -1.59
C HIS A 46 2.84 -8.67 -1.49
N ILE A 47 3.21 -8.34 -0.26
CA ILE A 47 4.35 -7.52 0.04
C ILE A 47 5.64 -8.31 -0.17
N GLU A 48 5.74 -9.53 0.36
CA GLU A 48 6.94 -10.37 0.25
C GLU A 48 7.29 -10.72 -1.20
N TYR A 49 6.30 -11.01 -2.05
CA TYR A 49 6.55 -11.33 -3.47
C TYR A 49 7.13 -10.14 -4.23
N ILE A 50 6.56 -8.96 -4.03
CA ILE A 50 7.08 -7.73 -4.64
C ILE A 50 8.53 -7.47 -4.17
N PHE A 51 8.85 -7.82 -2.91
CA PHE A 51 10.19 -7.63 -2.35
C PHE A 51 11.25 -8.55 -2.92
N LYS A 52 10.88 -9.79 -3.22
CA LYS A 52 11.85 -10.75 -3.80
C LYS A 52 12.31 -10.36 -5.20
N ASN A 53 11.47 -9.59 -5.91
CA ASN A 53 11.66 -9.29 -7.33
C ASN A 53 12.03 -7.82 -7.62
N TYR A 54 12.27 -7.00 -6.58
CA TYR A 54 12.68 -5.62 -6.82
C TYR A 54 14.20 -5.47 -6.93
N SER A 55 14.62 -4.45 -7.66
CA SER A 55 16.04 -4.08 -7.74
C SER A 55 16.42 -3.19 -6.54
N PRO A 56 17.24 -3.68 -5.58
CA PRO A 56 17.66 -2.90 -4.42
C PRO A 56 18.60 -1.73 -4.80
N GLU A 57 19.16 -1.76 -6.01
CA GLU A 57 19.99 -0.69 -6.54
C GLU A 57 19.16 0.53 -6.92
N LYS A 58 17.99 0.31 -7.52
CA LYS A 58 17.07 1.36 -8.01
C LYS A 58 16.09 1.84 -6.96
N TYR A 59 15.68 0.95 -6.06
CA TYR A 59 14.60 1.22 -5.11
C TYR A 59 15.06 1.04 -3.67
N PHE A 60 14.51 1.84 -2.78
CA PHE A 60 14.61 1.68 -1.33
C PHE A 60 13.20 1.54 -0.76
N ILE A 61 12.97 0.48 -0.03
CA ILE A 61 11.63 0.12 0.46
C ILE A 61 11.56 0.27 1.96
N ILE A 62 10.50 0.91 2.43
CA ILE A 62 10.17 1.13 3.84
C ILE A 62 8.77 0.60 4.09
N PHE A 63 8.58 -0.03 5.24
CA PHE A 63 7.30 -0.52 5.70
C PHE A 63 6.80 0.28 6.88
N GLY A 64 5.61 0.86 6.72
CA GLY A 64 4.84 1.44 7.80
C GLY A 64 3.67 0.54 8.21
N HIS A 65 3.47 0.33 9.50
CA HIS A 65 2.34 -0.41 10.03
C HIS A 65 1.93 0.13 11.40
N THR A 66 0.73 -0.22 11.86
CA THR A 66 0.21 0.23 13.17
C THR A 66 0.39 -0.79 14.29
N THR A 67 1.11 -1.90 14.04
CA THR A 67 1.37 -2.94 15.04
C THR A 67 2.70 -2.71 15.75
N ASN A 68 2.83 -3.22 16.98
CA ASN A 68 4.07 -3.16 17.75
C ASN A 68 5.06 -4.30 17.43
N THR A 69 4.79 -5.12 16.41
CA THR A 69 5.64 -6.24 16.03
C THR A 69 6.87 -5.76 15.27
N LYS A 70 8.06 -6.19 15.72
CA LYS A 70 9.32 -5.96 14.98
C LYS A 70 9.40 -6.99 13.85
N LEU A 71 9.13 -6.58 12.63
CA LEU A 71 9.10 -7.44 11.45
C LEU A 71 10.40 -7.38 10.63
N GLY A 72 11.38 -6.54 11.00
CA GLY A 72 12.65 -6.41 10.29
C GLY A 72 13.23 -4.98 10.28
N LYS A 73 14.40 -4.81 9.67
CA LYS A 73 15.20 -3.58 9.72
C LYS A 73 14.49 -2.32 9.17
N ASN A 74 13.65 -2.48 8.15
CA ASN A 74 12.96 -1.36 7.49
C ASN A 74 11.47 -1.29 7.84
N TYR A 75 11.06 -1.93 8.93
CA TYR A 75 9.68 -1.92 9.43
C TYR A 75 9.52 -0.92 10.57
N PHE A 76 8.53 -0.05 10.46
CA PHE A 76 8.28 1.01 11.43
C PHE A 76 6.85 1.02 11.90
N ASN A 77 6.66 1.09 13.21
CA ASN A 77 5.35 1.35 13.77
C ASN A 77 5.04 2.85 13.64
N ILE A 78 4.13 3.19 12.73
CA ILE A 78 3.72 4.56 12.46
C ILE A 78 2.21 4.62 12.23
N LYS A 79 1.52 5.49 12.95
CA LYS A 79 0.10 5.73 12.73
C LYS A 79 -0.12 6.53 11.45
N GLU A 80 -1.26 6.30 10.78
CA GLU A 80 -1.61 6.94 9.52
C GLU A 80 -1.49 8.48 9.57
N GLY A 81 -1.95 9.11 10.65
CA GLY A 81 -1.85 10.56 10.81
C GLY A 81 -0.44 11.14 10.75
N TYR A 82 0.59 10.32 10.94
CA TYR A 82 1.99 10.75 10.87
C TYR A 82 2.60 10.58 9.48
N THR A 83 1.96 9.84 8.57
CA THR A 83 2.47 9.64 7.20
C THR A 83 2.57 10.95 6.43
N LYS A 84 1.71 11.92 6.70
CA LYS A 84 1.75 13.27 6.10
C LYS A 84 3.05 14.04 6.35
N PHE A 85 3.82 13.66 7.37
CA PHE A 85 5.10 14.28 7.71
C PHE A 85 6.30 13.62 7.01
N LEU A 86 6.09 12.52 6.30
CA LEU A 86 7.12 11.88 5.51
C LEU A 86 7.39 12.69 4.25
N ARG A 87 8.68 12.85 3.89
CA ARG A 87 9.14 13.65 2.76
C ARG A 87 10.00 12.80 1.82
N GLY A 88 9.89 13.08 0.51
CA GLY A 88 10.74 12.42 -0.48
C GLY A 88 10.34 10.99 -0.85
N ILE A 89 9.14 10.54 -0.47
CA ILE A 89 8.54 9.29 -0.94
C ILE A 89 8.13 9.47 -2.40
N ASP A 90 8.54 8.55 -3.29
CA ASP A 90 8.10 8.55 -4.69
C ASP A 90 6.79 7.78 -4.83
N PHE A 91 6.65 6.63 -4.17
CA PHE A 91 5.47 5.76 -4.24
C PHE A 91 4.97 5.41 -2.85
N PHE A 92 3.71 5.74 -2.60
CA PHE A 92 2.97 5.28 -1.43
C PHE A 92 2.05 4.15 -1.86
N ILE A 93 2.26 2.96 -1.32
CA ILE A 93 1.50 1.76 -1.68
C ILE A 93 0.76 1.25 -0.45
N SER A 94 -0.53 0.96 -0.58
CA SER A 94 -1.31 0.33 0.48
C SER A 94 -2.28 -0.69 -0.08
N ASN A 95 -2.55 -1.71 0.73
CA ASN A 95 -3.59 -2.71 0.47
C ASN A 95 -4.85 -2.49 1.32
N ASN A 96 -4.93 -1.37 2.01
CA ASN A 96 -6.12 -0.87 2.68
C ASN A 96 -6.28 0.60 2.34
N ILE A 97 -7.52 1.06 2.28
CA ILE A 97 -7.81 2.44 1.94
C ILE A 97 -7.35 3.34 3.08
N CYS A 98 -6.43 4.25 2.77
CA CYS A 98 -5.91 5.27 3.65
C CYS A 98 -6.57 6.63 3.34
N ASP A 99 -6.64 7.50 4.34
CA ASP A 99 -7.18 8.86 4.18
C ASP A 99 -6.07 9.92 4.26
N ILE A 100 -4.90 9.55 4.79
CA ILE A 100 -3.79 10.47 5.02
C ILE A 100 -2.53 9.95 4.33
N PHE A 101 -1.94 10.80 3.50
CA PHE A 101 -0.82 10.46 2.63
C PHE A 101 0.38 11.38 2.80
N PRO A 102 1.59 10.91 2.46
CA PRO A 102 2.75 11.78 2.25
C PRO A 102 2.48 12.79 1.14
N LYS A 103 3.09 13.97 1.22
CA LYS A 103 2.97 14.99 0.16
C LYS A 103 3.79 14.59 -1.08
N LYS A 104 3.25 14.91 -2.26
CA LYS A 104 3.96 14.78 -3.56
C LYS A 104 4.44 13.37 -3.89
N CYS A 105 3.65 12.33 -3.57
CA CYS A 105 3.94 10.95 -3.95
C CYS A 105 2.89 10.41 -4.91
N ILE A 106 3.26 9.39 -5.67
CA ILE A 106 2.31 8.58 -6.43
C ILE A 106 1.65 7.60 -5.47
N LYS A 107 0.32 7.64 -5.37
CA LYS A 107 -0.48 6.82 -4.45
C LYS A 107 -1.03 5.62 -5.20
N ILE A 108 -0.76 4.42 -4.71
CA ILE A 108 -1.15 3.16 -5.34
C ILE A 108 -1.95 2.33 -4.32
N TYR A 109 -3.16 1.97 -4.69
CA TYR A 109 -3.95 1.00 -3.93
C TYR A 109 -3.83 -0.37 -4.58
N ILE A 110 -3.49 -1.40 -3.78
CA ILE A 110 -3.47 -2.79 -4.23
C ILE A 110 -4.70 -3.48 -3.69
N HIS A 111 -5.59 -3.87 -4.58
CA HIS A 111 -6.74 -4.68 -4.22
C HIS A 111 -6.28 -6.10 -3.84
N HIS A 112 -6.69 -6.57 -2.66
CA HIS A 112 -6.15 -7.79 -2.07
C HIS A 112 -7.08 -9.00 -2.15
N ASN A 113 -8.27 -8.84 -2.74
CA ASN A 113 -9.22 -9.93 -2.92
C ASN A 113 -9.16 -10.49 -4.33
N LEU A 114 -9.20 -11.83 -4.45
CA LEU A 114 -9.37 -12.53 -5.71
C LEU A 114 -10.83 -12.57 -6.16
N TYR A 115 -11.73 -12.47 -5.18
CA TYR A 115 -13.15 -12.68 -5.42
C TYR A 115 -13.79 -11.39 -5.87
N ASP A 116 -14.69 -11.56 -6.83
CA ASP A 116 -15.52 -10.51 -7.42
C ASP A 116 -16.66 -10.05 -6.52
N ASP A 117 -16.62 -10.39 -5.25
CA ASP A 117 -17.57 -9.89 -4.27
C ASP A 117 -17.47 -8.36 -4.15
N PRO A 118 -18.59 -7.68 -3.90
CA PRO A 118 -18.57 -6.26 -3.65
C PRO A 118 -17.54 -5.99 -2.55
N TRP A 119 -16.63 -5.10 -2.80
CA TRP A 119 -15.50 -4.76 -1.91
C TRP A 119 -15.96 -4.38 -0.51
N VAL A 120 -17.20 -3.94 -0.43
CA VAL A 120 -17.92 -3.54 0.78
C VAL A 120 -19.42 -3.67 0.53
N PRO A 121 -20.25 -3.74 1.59
CA PRO A 121 -21.69 -3.65 1.47
C PRO A 121 -22.11 -2.43 0.64
N ARG A 122 -23.17 -2.56 -0.17
CA ARG A 122 -23.61 -1.54 -1.15
C ARG A 122 -23.75 -0.15 -0.54
N GLU A 123 -24.20 -0.04 0.70
CA GLU A 123 -24.36 1.23 1.41
C GLU A 123 -23.02 1.96 1.66
N LYS A 124 -21.90 1.25 1.60
CA LYS A 124 -20.54 1.79 1.81
C LYS A 124 -19.75 1.97 0.51
N GLU A 125 -20.23 1.43 -0.61
CA GLU A 125 -19.50 1.48 -1.89
C GLU A 125 -19.21 2.91 -2.34
N LYS A 126 -20.19 3.82 -2.26
CA LYS A 126 -20.04 5.23 -2.65
C LYS A 126 -18.91 5.91 -1.85
N THR A 127 -18.94 5.75 -0.53
CA THR A 127 -17.91 6.31 0.36
C THR A 127 -16.53 5.72 0.07
N MET A 128 -16.46 4.42 -0.20
CA MET A 128 -15.23 3.77 -0.59
C MET A 128 -14.69 4.32 -1.91
N CYS A 129 -15.52 4.46 -2.94
CA CYS A 129 -15.12 5.07 -4.21
C CYS A 129 -14.60 6.49 -4.00
N GLN A 130 -15.27 7.31 -3.18
CA GLN A 130 -14.81 8.66 -2.84
C GLN A 130 -13.40 8.65 -2.25
N ARG A 131 -13.10 7.75 -1.31
CA ARG A 131 -11.76 7.62 -0.72
C ARG A 131 -10.73 7.13 -1.74
N LEU A 132 -11.12 6.25 -2.65
CA LEU A 132 -10.24 5.74 -3.71
C LEU A 132 -9.90 6.82 -4.76
N LEU A 133 -10.68 7.88 -4.92
CA LEU A 133 -10.35 9.01 -5.80
C LEU A 133 -9.04 9.71 -5.41
N GLU A 134 -8.60 9.57 -4.16
CA GLU A 134 -7.34 10.12 -3.68
C GLU A 134 -6.11 9.38 -4.22
N TYR A 135 -6.28 8.18 -4.78
CA TYR A 135 -5.21 7.39 -5.38
C TYR A 135 -4.98 7.73 -6.85
N ASN A 136 -3.75 7.55 -7.31
CA ASN A 136 -3.40 7.70 -8.73
C ASN A 136 -3.67 6.39 -9.49
N TYR A 137 -3.43 5.24 -8.82
CA TYR A 137 -3.57 3.92 -9.41
C TYR A 137 -4.30 2.97 -8.46
N ILE A 138 -5.11 2.09 -9.05
CA ILE A 138 -5.71 0.92 -8.39
C ILE A 138 -5.21 -0.31 -9.14
N LEU A 139 -4.49 -1.19 -8.45
CA LEU A 139 -4.02 -2.45 -9.00
C LEU A 139 -5.00 -3.55 -8.62
N VAL A 140 -5.49 -4.28 -9.61
CA VAL A 140 -6.44 -5.38 -9.44
C VAL A 140 -5.88 -6.68 -10.00
N ALA A 141 -6.37 -7.80 -9.48
CA ALA A 141 -5.81 -9.11 -9.80
C ALA A 141 -6.27 -9.66 -11.15
N THR A 142 -7.50 -9.36 -11.57
CA THR A 142 -8.16 -9.97 -12.72
C THR A 142 -8.89 -8.96 -13.57
N ASN A 143 -9.14 -9.32 -14.84
CA ASN A 143 -9.96 -8.51 -15.74
C ASN A 143 -11.39 -8.32 -15.20
N THR A 144 -11.97 -9.33 -14.57
CA THR A 144 -13.31 -9.20 -13.94
C THR A 144 -13.29 -8.15 -12.82
N SER A 145 -12.26 -8.15 -11.97
CA SER A 145 -12.09 -7.13 -10.94
C SER A 145 -11.88 -5.73 -11.55
N LEU A 146 -11.19 -5.64 -12.69
CA LEU A 146 -11.00 -4.40 -13.45
C LEU A 146 -12.35 -3.85 -13.92
N LEU A 147 -13.14 -4.67 -14.61
CA LEU A 147 -14.47 -4.28 -15.13
C LEU A 147 -15.42 -3.87 -14.00
N LYS A 148 -15.53 -4.68 -12.94
CA LYS A 148 -16.38 -4.37 -11.78
C LYS A 148 -15.97 -3.07 -11.07
N THR A 149 -14.66 -2.83 -10.95
CA THR A 149 -14.18 -1.57 -10.39
C THR A 149 -14.60 -0.38 -11.24
N HIS A 150 -14.47 -0.47 -12.56
CA HIS A 150 -14.93 0.56 -13.49
C HIS A 150 -16.44 0.80 -13.38
N GLU A 151 -17.25 -0.26 -13.41
CA GLU A 151 -18.69 -0.19 -13.27
C GLU A 151 -19.12 0.47 -11.95
N THR A 152 -18.43 0.14 -10.84
CA THR A 152 -18.72 0.73 -9.53
C THR A 152 -18.49 2.23 -9.53
N PHE A 153 -17.38 2.71 -10.09
CA PHE A 153 -17.14 4.15 -10.21
C PHE A 153 -18.21 4.85 -11.10
N LEU A 154 -18.59 4.24 -12.22
CA LEU A 154 -19.61 4.77 -13.13
C LEU A 154 -20.98 4.82 -12.47
N ARG A 155 -21.36 3.77 -11.72
CA ARG A 155 -22.63 3.69 -11.00
C ARG A 155 -22.87 4.88 -10.07
N TYR A 156 -21.80 5.39 -9.47
CA TYR A 156 -21.86 6.55 -8.58
C TYR A 156 -21.52 7.88 -9.24
N GLY A 157 -21.42 7.91 -10.57
CA GLY A 157 -21.20 9.13 -11.35
C GLY A 157 -19.78 9.72 -11.26
N PHE A 158 -18.79 8.93 -10.83
CA PHE A 158 -17.40 9.40 -10.77
C PHE A 158 -16.74 9.35 -12.16
N ILE A 159 -16.73 10.48 -12.86
CA ILE A 159 -16.11 10.63 -14.18
C ILE A 159 -14.58 10.59 -14.04
N ARG A 160 -14.03 11.36 -13.08
CA ARG A 160 -12.59 11.34 -12.75
C ARG A 160 -12.34 10.19 -11.78
N LYS A 161 -11.52 9.25 -12.19
CA LYS A 161 -11.18 8.06 -11.39
C LYS A 161 -9.69 7.75 -11.50
N PRO A 162 -9.12 7.02 -10.52
CA PRO A 162 -7.77 6.47 -10.62
C PRO A 162 -7.59 5.62 -11.87
N LYS A 163 -6.36 5.49 -12.36
CA LYS A 163 -6.06 4.51 -13.40
C LYS A 163 -6.13 3.11 -12.79
N ILE A 164 -7.03 2.28 -13.32
CA ILE A 164 -7.20 0.90 -12.86
C ILE A 164 -6.37 0.01 -13.79
N ILE A 165 -5.53 -0.85 -13.19
CA ILE A 165 -4.58 -1.69 -13.93
C ILE A 165 -4.69 -3.12 -13.43
N GLU A 166 -4.88 -4.06 -14.35
CA GLU A 166 -4.77 -5.48 -14.06
C GLU A 166 -3.28 -5.86 -13.97
N VAL A 167 -2.88 -6.51 -12.88
CA VAL A 167 -1.48 -6.88 -12.61
C VAL A 167 -1.30 -8.35 -12.24
N GLY A 168 -2.37 -9.15 -12.25
CA GLY A 168 -2.33 -10.50 -11.75
C GLY A 168 -2.38 -10.56 -10.21
N TYR A 169 -2.23 -11.78 -9.69
CA TYR A 169 -2.34 -12.04 -8.25
C TYR A 169 -1.04 -12.59 -7.68
N ALA A 170 -0.22 -11.70 -7.17
CA ALA A 170 1.11 -12.01 -6.65
C ALA A 170 1.15 -13.18 -5.63
N ARG A 171 0.08 -13.41 -4.87
CA ARG A 171 -0.03 -14.55 -3.96
C ARG A 171 -0.10 -15.89 -4.71
N LEU A 172 -0.80 -15.94 -5.83
CA LEU A 172 -0.89 -17.15 -6.64
C LEU A 172 0.47 -17.48 -7.27
N ASP A 173 1.15 -16.46 -7.78
CA ASP A 173 2.49 -16.60 -8.35
C ASP A 173 3.48 -17.14 -7.32
N TYR A 174 3.43 -16.63 -6.10
CA TYR A 174 4.25 -17.14 -4.98
C TYR A 174 3.96 -18.61 -4.65
N LEU A 175 2.67 -19.01 -4.64
CA LEU A 175 2.28 -20.40 -4.38
C LEU A 175 2.75 -21.33 -5.50
N LEU A 176 2.61 -20.90 -6.77
CA LEU A 176 3.07 -21.65 -7.93
C LEU A 176 4.59 -21.82 -7.94
N GLU A 177 5.35 -20.78 -7.55
CA GLU A 177 6.80 -20.91 -7.39
C GLU A 177 7.20 -21.90 -6.30
N LYS A 178 6.46 -21.95 -5.18
CA LYS A 178 6.70 -22.95 -4.13
C LYS A 178 6.40 -24.38 -4.58
N LEU A 179 5.36 -24.58 -5.38
CA LEU A 179 5.01 -25.89 -5.90
C LEU A 179 6.04 -26.41 -6.90
N LYS A 180 6.63 -25.53 -7.73
CA LYS A 180 7.70 -25.89 -8.69
C LYS A 180 9.03 -26.26 -8.03
N LYS A 181 9.23 -25.91 -6.74
CA LYS A 181 10.46 -26.21 -5.98
C LYS A 181 10.37 -27.47 -5.11
N LYS A 182 9.22 -28.14 -5.12
CA LYS A 182 9.01 -29.47 -4.54
C LYS A 182 9.11 -30.55 -5.63
#